data_7c186dd16aa9e8f3cf914c7f35aa3ca2
#
_entry.id   7c186dd16aa9e8f3cf914c7f35aa3ca2
#
_cell.length_a   1.000
_cell.length_b   1.000
_cell.length_c   1.000
_cell.angle_alpha   90.00
_cell.angle_beta   90.00
_cell.angle_gamma   90.00
#
_symmetry.space_group_name_H-M   'P 1'
#
loop_
_entity.id
_entity.type
_entity.pdbx_description
1 polymer ?
#
loop_
_entity_poly.entity_id
_entity_poly.type
_entity_poly.pdbx_seq_one_letter_code
_entity_poly.pdbx_strand_id
1 'polypeptide(L)'
;MSQTISTPVRVRFAPSPTGFLHVGGARTAIYNELLRQSVGGAFVLRIEDTDRERSDEAMTRQIQSALAWIGIVWDEGPFLQSERLARYRERGEELLAAGRAYRCFCTPAQLEEQRAAAQKRGQAFRYPRTCLGLDAAEVGARVAAGEPFVVRFRMPDGDIRFHDLVRGEMDFPPDALDDFILLRSDSSPTYHMSVVCDDIDMRITHVIRGEDHLSNTPKHIPLFQALGGEVPVFGHLPLILGPDRKRLSKRSGATSVEELRAEGFLPQALYNYLALLGWNPGGDREILSRVEMIALFSVDRLNASPAVFDREKLTWMNSQYLSSLPQAELLPHLRPFLAEQGLAAGTGGADAGGDLDPARLAAAIELHRGRVHTLEELAQVVAPYFRDRLDYPSEAIAKFAADPGLAGHLAALRERFASLPAFTKEALEAELRAVAGERGIKAGALIHPTRTALSGSQAGPPLFDLIEVMGREASLRHLDHLLESLREPAAAAAPAAGGPKASNAAAKPEPPHSSQG
;
A
#
# COMPACT_ATOMS: atom_id res chain seq x y z
N MET A 1 -9.93 29.81 -16.14
CA MET A 1 -8.90 30.17 -17.16
C MET A 1 -7.75 29.21 -16.98
N SER A 2 -7.52 28.32 -17.94
CA SER A 2 -6.40 27.36 -17.89
C SER A 2 -5.10 28.16 -17.91
N GLN A 3 -4.33 28.15 -16.83
CA GLN A 3 -3.00 28.74 -16.83
C GLN A 3 -2.13 27.91 -17.77
N THR A 4 -1.71 28.52 -18.87
CA THR A 4 -0.74 27.92 -19.80
C THR A 4 0.57 27.78 -19.07
N ILE A 5 0.92 26.56 -18.61
CA ILE A 5 2.17 26.25 -17.94
C ILE A 5 3.27 26.39 -19.00
N SER A 6 4.02 27.51 -18.96
CA SER A 6 5.09 27.81 -19.93
C SER A 6 6.43 27.10 -19.63
N THR A 7 6.57 26.52 -18.47
CA THR A 7 7.76 25.77 -18.04
C THR A 7 7.40 24.28 -17.93
N PRO A 8 8.26 23.34 -18.37
CA PRO A 8 8.01 21.91 -18.19
C PRO A 8 7.72 21.59 -16.72
N VAL A 9 6.62 20.87 -16.46
CA VAL A 9 6.25 20.48 -15.10
C VAL A 9 7.33 19.58 -14.51
N ARG A 10 7.79 19.91 -13.31
CA ARG A 10 8.69 19.07 -12.52
C ARG A 10 8.06 18.84 -11.17
N VAL A 11 7.72 17.59 -10.92
CA VAL A 11 7.13 17.12 -9.66
C VAL A 11 8.10 16.23 -8.91
N ARG A 12 7.83 15.99 -7.64
CA ARG A 12 8.63 15.03 -6.86
C ARG A 12 7.75 14.23 -5.90
N PHE A 13 8.18 13.01 -5.65
CA PHE A 13 7.79 12.25 -4.47
C PHE A 13 8.99 12.15 -3.53
N ALA A 14 8.79 12.52 -2.27
CA ALA A 14 9.87 12.70 -1.31
C ALA A 14 9.56 11.99 0.03
N PRO A 15 9.55 10.63 0.04
CA PRO A 15 9.25 9.88 1.24
C PRO A 15 10.43 9.84 2.20
N SER A 16 10.13 9.84 3.52
CA SER A 16 11.10 9.49 4.56
C SER A 16 11.10 7.97 4.76
N PRO A 17 12.26 7.30 4.80
CA PRO A 17 12.36 5.83 4.89
C PRO A 17 12.22 5.34 6.35
N THR A 18 11.10 5.71 7.00
CA THR A 18 10.79 5.38 8.40
C THR A 18 9.78 4.23 8.55
N GLY A 19 9.39 3.60 7.43
CA GLY A 19 8.46 2.48 7.36
C GLY A 19 8.01 2.17 5.94
N PHE A 20 7.14 1.17 5.80
CA PHE A 20 6.55 0.77 4.52
C PHE A 20 5.78 1.89 3.84
N LEU A 21 5.70 1.84 2.52
CA LEU A 21 4.92 2.81 1.75
C LEU A 21 3.43 2.70 2.09
N HIS A 22 2.93 3.69 2.84
CA HIS A 22 1.52 3.79 3.21
C HIS A 22 0.67 4.19 1.99
N VAL A 23 -0.60 3.74 1.92
CA VAL A 23 -1.52 4.08 0.83
C VAL A 23 -1.66 5.59 0.60
N GLY A 24 -1.52 6.42 1.63
CA GLY A 24 -1.51 7.89 1.51
C GLY A 24 -0.29 8.41 0.75
N GLY A 25 0.89 7.84 1.00
CA GLY A 25 2.10 8.13 0.25
C GLY A 25 1.99 7.65 -1.20
N ALA A 26 1.48 6.43 -1.40
CA ALA A 26 1.24 5.87 -2.74
C ALA A 26 0.28 6.74 -3.55
N ARG A 27 -0.85 7.22 -2.96
CA ARG A 27 -1.76 8.15 -3.61
C ARG A 27 -1.06 9.45 -4.01
N THR A 28 -0.22 9.99 -3.12
CA THR A 28 0.56 11.20 -3.41
C THR A 28 1.51 10.98 -4.58
N ALA A 29 2.20 9.84 -4.63
CA ALA A 29 3.07 9.47 -5.73
C ALA A 29 2.30 9.33 -7.05
N ILE A 30 1.12 8.66 -7.02
CA ILE A 30 0.23 8.50 -8.18
C ILE A 30 -0.22 9.86 -8.74
N TYR A 31 -0.61 10.82 -7.89
CA TYR A 31 -1.05 12.14 -8.39
C TYR A 31 0.09 12.96 -8.99
N ASN A 32 1.30 12.89 -8.42
CA ASN A 32 2.49 13.49 -9.03
C ASN A 32 2.79 12.85 -10.39
N GLU A 33 2.71 11.54 -10.48
CA GLU A 33 2.94 10.81 -11.72
C GLU A 33 1.86 11.11 -12.77
N LEU A 34 0.58 11.12 -12.39
CA LEU A 34 -0.52 11.48 -13.29
C LEU A 34 -0.39 12.92 -13.80
N LEU A 35 -0.03 13.88 -12.93
CA LEU A 35 0.23 15.25 -13.36
C LEU A 35 1.38 15.31 -14.37
N ARG A 36 2.51 14.67 -14.05
CA ARG A 36 3.66 14.62 -14.95
C ARG A 36 3.30 14.01 -16.31
N GLN A 37 2.54 12.93 -16.32
CA GLN A 37 2.14 12.24 -17.55
C GLN A 37 1.12 13.04 -18.39
N SER A 38 0.16 13.72 -17.73
CA SER A 38 -0.92 14.44 -18.43
C SER A 38 -0.45 15.70 -19.15
N VAL A 39 0.58 16.39 -18.63
CA VAL A 39 1.07 17.65 -19.18
C VAL A 39 2.48 17.57 -19.76
N GLY A 40 3.15 16.44 -19.62
CA GLY A 40 4.58 16.29 -19.91
C GLY A 40 5.44 16.88 -18.82
N GLY A 41 6.67 16.38 -18.65
CA GLY A 41 7.57 16.89 -17.63
C GLY A 41 8.47 15.81 -17.02
N ALA A 42 8.95 16.04 -15.80
CA ALA A 42 9.80 15.10 -15.07
C ALA A 42 9.26 14.78 -13.68
N PHE A 43 9.44 13.54 -13.26
CA PHE A 43 9.12 13.05 -11.93
C PHE A 43 10.40 12.65 -11.20
N VAL A 44 10.69 13.34 -10.10
CA VAL A 44 11.89 13.15 -9.27
C VAL A 44 11.55 12.29 -8.05
N LEU A 45 12.33 11.26 -7.80
CA LEU A 45 12.29 10.52 -6.53
C LEU A 45 13.41 11.04 -5.63
N ARG A 46 13.06 11.51 -4.42
CA ARG A 46 13.98 11.94 -3.39
C ARG A 46 13.68 11.23 -2.08
N ILE A 47 14.69 10.68 -1.43
CA ILE A 47 14.56 10.02 -0.13
C ILE A 47 14.99 10.99 0.96
N GLU A 48 14.10 11.27 1.91
CA GLU A 48 14.36 12.21 3.01
C GLU A 48 14.92 11.44 4.22
N ASP A 49 16.18 11.06 4.15
CA ASP A 49 16.93 10.22 5.09
C ASP A 49 17.91 10.99 5.99
N THR A 50 17.64 12.28 6.24
CA THR A 50 18.49 13.13 7.10
C THR A 50 18.47 12.72 8.57
N ASP A 51 17.45 12.00 9.03
CA ASP A 51 17.35 11.41 10.38
C ASP A 51 17.95 10.00 10.36
N ARG A 52 19.25 9.89 10.63
CA ARG A 52 20.01 8.63 10.55
C ARG A 52 19.55 7.56 11.56
N GLU A 53 18.98 7.97 12.70
CA GLU A 53 18.51 7.02 13.72
C GLU A 53 17.22 6.31 13.31
N ARG A 54 16.39 6.96 12.50
CA ARG A 54 15.11 6.43 12.01
C ARG A 54 15.11 5.99 10.56
N SER A 55 16.18 6.25 9.81
CA SER A 55 16.29 5.91 8.40
C SER A 55 16.97 4.56 8.23
N ASP A 56 16.34 3.68 7.44
CA ASP A 56 16.83 2.34 7.13
C ASP A 56 16.96 2.18 5.60
N GLU A 57 18.11 1.72 5.15
CA GLU A 57 18.37 1.43 3.74
C GLU A 57 17.43 0.32 3.22
N ALA A 58 17.07 -0.65 4.05
CA ALA A 58 16.09 -1.67 3.69
C ALA A 58 14.71 -1.04 3.42
N MET A 59 14.29 -0.05 4.21
CA MET A 59 13.04 0.68 3.98
C MET A 59 13.10 1.50 2.69
N THR A 60 14.26 2.10 2.36
CA THR A 60 14.45 2.78 1.08
C THR A 60 14.24 1.83 -0.10
N ARG A 61 14.82 0.64 -0.08
CA ARG A 61 14.62 -0.39 -1.11
C ARG A 61 13.17 -0.86 -1.18
N GLN A 62 12.51 -1.01 -0.05
CA GLN A 62 11.09 -1.40 -0.01
C GLN A 62 10.17 -0.34 -0.62
N ILE A 63 10.38 0.94 -0.31
CA ILE A 63 9.63 2.04 -0.93
C ILE A 63 9.80 2.02 -2.45
N GLN A 64 11.03 1.86 -2.95
CA GLN A 64 11.30 1.76 -4.38
C GLN A 64 10.60 0.53 -5.01
N SER A 65 10.66 -0.63 -4.34
CA SER A 65 9.99 -1.85 -4.78
C SER A 65 8.46 -1.68 -4.84
N ALA A 66 7.88 -1.03 -3.83
CA ALA A 66 6.44 -0.76 -3.78
C ALA A 66 6.00 0.19 -4.91
N LEU A 67 6.76 1.27 -5.14
CA LEU A 67 6.50 2.20 -6.24
C LEU A 67 6.59 1.49 -7.60
N ALA A 68 7.64 0.72 -7.82
CA ALA A 68 7.81 -0.06 -9.05
C ALA A 68 6.69 -1.09 -9.23
N TRP A 69 6.25 -1.76 -8.16
CA TRP A 69 5.17 -2.73 -8.20
C TRP A 69 3.83 -2.11 -8.60
N ILE A 70 3.46 -0.92 -8.08
CA ILE A 70 2.26 -0.20 -8.53
C ILE A 70 2.45 0.47 -9.90
N GLY A 71 3.62 0.30 -10.52
CA GLY A 71 3.94 0.77 -11.86
C GLY A 71 4.37 2.24 -11.91
N ILE A 72 4.73 2.87 -10.81
CA ILE A 72 5.29 4.22 -10.80
C ILE A 72 6.76 4.17 -11.18
N VAL A 73 7.10 4.94 -12.21
CA VAL A 73 8.47 5.10 -12.71
C VAL A 73 8.86 6.57 -12.57
N TRP A 74 10.02 6.82 -11.99
CA TRP A 74 10.59 8.15 -11.88
C TRP A 74 11.64 8.39 -12.96
N ASP A 75 11.80 9.64 -13.36
CA ASP A 75 12.72 10.03 -14.42
C ASP A 75 14.12 10.33 -13.87
N GLU A 76 14.19 10.84 -12.63
CA GLU A 76 15.44 11.24 -11.97
C GLU A 76 15.50 10.75 -10.51
N GLY A 77 16.66 10.35 -10.04
CA GLY A 77 16.88 9.82 -8.70
C GLY A 77 16.92 8.29 -8.64
N PRO A 78 16.79 7.67 -7.46
CA PRO A 78 16.53 8.33 -6.17
C PRO A 78 17.73 9.19 -5.71
N PHE A 79 17.44 10.42 -5.26
CA PHE A 79 18.41 11.27 -4.59
C PHE A 79 18.28 11.08 -3.08
N LEU A 80 19.42 10.90 -2.39
CA LEU A 80 19.46 10.78 -0.93
C LEU A 80 19.81 12.12 -0.28
N GLN A 81 19.01 12.60 0.67
CA GLN A 81 19.30 13.85 1.38
C GLN A 81 20.55 13.75 2.25
N SER A 82 20.85 12.57 2.79
CA SER A 82 22.07 12.29 3.56
C SER A 82 23.37 12.56 2.79
N GLU A 83 23.35 12.47 1.45
CA GLU A 83 24.50 12.74 0.58
C GLU A 83 24.69 14.24 0.31
N ARG A 84 23.74 15.09 0.68
CA ARG A 84 23.70 16.51 0.34
C ARG A 84 23.95 17.45 1.52
N LEU A 85 24.40 16.94 2.68
CA LEU A 85 24.58 17.69 3.91
C LEU A 85 25.50 18.92 3.76
N ALA A 86 26.56 18.83 2.94
CA ALA A 86 27.46 19.95 2.65
C ALA A 86 26.70 21.10 1.96
N ARG A 87 25.83 20.79 1.02
CA ARG A 87 24.99 21.75 0.31
C ARG A 87 24.06 22.53 1.24
N TYR A 88 23.45 21.85 2.20
CA TYR A 88 22.55 22.53 3.15
C TYR A 88 23.31 23.47 4.09
N ARG A 89 24.54 23.11 4.48
CA ARG A 89 25.41 24.00 5.27
C ARG A 89 25.84 25.25 4.47
N GLU A 90 26.27 25.08 3.23
CA GLU A 90 26.60 26.18 2.32
C GLU A 90 25.42 27.16 2.20
N ARG A 91 24.21 26.67 1.93
CA ARG A 91 23.03 27.49 1.84
C ARG A 91 22.66 28.18 3.17
N GLY A 92 22.96 27.54 4.31
CA GLY A 92 22.79 28.14 5.64
C GLY A 92 23.73 29.32 5.85
N GLU A 93 25.01 29.23 5.44
CA GLU A 93 25.96 30.32 5.50
C GLU A 93 25.61 31.48 4.53
N GLU A 94 25.10 31.17 3.32
CA GLU A 94 24.55 32.19 2.41
C GLU A 94 23.42 33.00 3.08
N LEU A 95 22.50 32.36 3.77
CA LEU A 95 21.40 33.01 4.48
C LEU A 95 21.90 33.86 5.66
N LEU A 96 22.91 33.39 6.38
CA LEU A 96 23.55 34.16 7.45
C LEU A 96 24.26 35.43 6.89
N ALA A 97 25.02 35.30 5.82
CA ALA A 97 25.70 36.39 5.16
C ALA A 97 24.70 37.43 4.60
N ALA A 98 23.55 36.99 4.10
CA ALA A 98 22.50 37.86 3.58
C ALA A 98 21.62 38.49 4.68
N GLY A 99 21.85 38.20 5.97
CA GLY A 99 21.01 38.67 7.09
C GLY A 99 19.59 38.11 7.09
N ARG A 100 19.38 37.00 6.34
CA ARG A 100 18.08 36.29 6.30
C ARG A 100 17.97 35.18 7.36
N ALA A 101 19.11 34.84 7.98
CA ALA A 101 19.20 33.94 9.11
C ALA A 101 20.12 34.51 10.18
N TYR A 102 20.08 33.97 11.39
CA TYR A 102 20.92 34.37 12.49
C TYR A 102 21.28 33.19 13.39
N ARG A 103 22.40 33.32 14.14
CA ARG A 103 22.80 32.32 15.12
C ARG A 103 22.02 32.51 16.42
N CYS A 104 21.42 31.44 16.91
CA CYS A 104 20.67 31.46 18.14
C CYS A 104 21.32 30.55 19.18
N PHE A 105 21.72 31.14 20.31
CA PHE A 105 22.40 30.48 21.42
C PHE A 105 21.47 30.07 22.56
N CYS A 106 20.14 30.24 22.41
CA CYS A 106 19.18 29.81 23.41
C CYS A 106 19.25 28.30 23.62
N THR A 107 19.45 27.89 24.87
CA THR A 107 19.46 26.47 25.23
C THR A 107 18.05 25.87 25.24
N PRO A 108 17.91 24.54 25.07
CA PRO A 108 16.61 23.88 25.21
C PRO A 108 15.92 24.18 26.55
N ALA A 109 16.68 24.25 27.65
CA ALA A 109 16.15 24.56 28.99
C ALA A 109 15.54 25.97 29.05
N GLN A 110 16.24 26.97 28.51
CA GLN A 110 15.71 28.35 28.45
C GLN A 110 14.45 28.45 27.63
N LEU A 111 14.37 27.75 26.48
CA LEU A 111 13.19 27.74 25.64
C LEU A 111 12.01 27.03 26.31
N GLU A 112 12.27 25.97 27.06
CA GLU A 112 11.23 25.24 27.80
C GLU A 112 10.68 26.08 28.96
N GLU A 113 11.54 26.80 29.71
CA GLU A 113 11.12 27.74 30.74
C GLU A 113 10.20 28.84 30.15
N GLN A 114 10.59 29.42 29.02
CA GLN A 114 9.78 30.41 28.32
C GLN A 114 8.44 29.87 27.85
N ARG A 115 8.44 28.60 27.34
CA ARG A 115 7.22 27.90 26.94
C ARG A 115 6.28 27.68 28.13
N ALA A 116 6.82 27.18 29.24
CA ALA A 116 6.04 26.98 30.46
C ALA A 116 5.49 28.30 31.01
N ALA A 117 6.25 29.38 30.94
CA ALA A 117 5.79 30.70 31.34
C ALA A 117 4.68 31.25 30.43
N ALA A 118 4.73 31.03 29.13
CA ALA A 118 3.65 31.41 28.21
C ALA A 118 2.39 30.59 28.47
N GLN A 119 2.52 29.28 28.68
CA GLN A 119 1.41 28.39 29.00
C GLN A 119 0.70 28.79 30.30
N LYS A 120 1.45 29.16 31.35
CA LYS A 120 0.87 29.67 32.61
C LYS A 120 0.05 30.96 32.41
N ARG A 121 0.38 31.75 31.39
CA ARG A 121 -0.38 32.96 31.00
C ARG A 121 -1.53 32.69 30.04
N GLY A 122 -1.76 31.40 29.66
CA GLY A 122 -2.76 31.03 28.67
C GLY A 122 -2.43 31.48 27.24
N GLN A 123 -1.16 31.74 26.95
CA GLN A 123 -0.68 32.20 25.66
C GLN A 123 0.03 31.06 24.90
N ALA A 124 -0.13 31.04 23.59
CA ALA A 124 0.70 30.19 22.75
C ALA A 124 2.19 30.66 22.85
N PHE A 125 3.11 29.70 23.00
CA PHE A 125 4.52 30.05 23.00
C PHE A 125 4.95 30.52 21.60
N ARG A 126 5.63 31.65 21.57
CA ARG A 126 6.31 32.18 20.39
C ARG A 126 7.75 32.48 20.75
N TYR A 127 8.67 32.11 19.87
CA TYR A 127 10.08 32.40 20.08
C TYR A 127 10.33 33.94 20.07
N PRO A 128 10.86 34.53 21.16
CA PRO A 128 10.91 35.98 21.33
C PRO A 128 12.05 36.69 20.55
N ARG A 129 12.71 36.01 19.61
CA ARG A 129 13.82 36.52 18.80
C ARG A 129 15.01 37.04 19.63
N THR A 130 15.24 36.48 20.84
CA THR A 130 16.23 36.95 21.80
C THR A 130 17.61 37.16 21.19
N CYS A 131 18.06 36.22 20.34
CA CYS A 131 19.38 36.29 19.72
C CYS A 131 19.42 37.10 18.43
N LEU A 132 18.29 37.57 17.91
CA LEU A 132 18.27 38.41 16.71
C LEU A 132 18.87 39.81 16.96
N GLY A 133 18.79 40.30 18.19
CA GLY A 133 19.31 41.62 18.60
C GLY A 133 20.76 41.62 19.04
N LEU A 134 21.47 40.48 19.02
CA LEU A 134 22.91 40.43 19.37
C LEU A 134 23.72 41.11 18.30
N ASP A 135 24.73 41.89 18.71
CA ASP A 135 25.65 42.51 17.77
C ASP A 135 26.67 41.51 17.20
N ALA A 136 27.31 41.87 16.08
CA ALA A 136 28.22 40.98 15.38
C ALA A 136 29.47 40.61 16.21
N ALA A 137 29.93 41.53 17.10
CA ALA A 137 31.09 41.28 17.96
C ALA A 137 30.76 40.27 19.04
N GLU A 138 29.57 40.40 19.68
CA GLU A 138 29.10 39.46 20.68
C GLU A 138 28.88 38.05 20.05
N VAL A 139 28.20 37.99 18.89
CA VAL A 139 28.05 36.73 18.15
C VAL A 139 29.39 36.10 17.82
N GLY A 140 30.35 36.91 17.32
CA GLY A 140 31.70 36.45 17.00
C GLY A 140 32.45 35.90 18.22
N ALA A 141 32.38 36.59 19.36
CA ALA A 141 32.99 36.14 20.62
C ALA A 141 32.43 34.81 21.12
N ARG A 142 31.11 34.65 21.09
CA ARG A 142 30.42 33.41 21.52
C ARG A 142 30.76 32.22 20.61
N VAL A 143 30.82 32.46 19.28
CA VAL A 143 31.26 31.44 18.32
C VAL A 143 32.71 31.05 18.54
N ALA A 144 33.60 32.04 18.76
CA ALA A 144 35.04 31.81 19.04
C ALA A 144 35.24 31.07 20.36
N ALA A 145 34.35 31.27 21.35
CA ALA A 145 34.34 30.52 22.61
C ALA A 145 33.80 29.08 22.48
N GLY A 146 33.37 28.68 21.28
CA GLY A 146 32.80 27.33 21.04
C GLY A 146 31.41 27.13 21.59
N GLU A 147 30.66 28.21 21.90
CA GLU A 147 29.31 28.10 22.41
C GLU A 147 28.37 27.45 21.36
N PRO A 148 27.61 26.41 21.71
CA PRO A 148 26.68 25.77 20.77
C PRO A 148 25.60 26.72 20.31
N PHE A 149 25.29 26.72 19.02
CA PHE A 149 24.21 27.52 18.45
C PHE A 149 23.46 26.75 17.38
N VAL A 150 22.22 27.19 17.10
CA VAL A 150 21.45 26.78 15.93
C VAL A 150 21.33 27.95 14.96
N VAL A 151 21.14 27.67 13.68
CA VAL A 151 20.84 28.71 12.68
C VAL A 151 19.32 28.80 12.53
N ARG A 152 18.76 29.98 12.79
CA ARG A 152 17.32 30.25 12.62
C ARG A 152 17.08 31.13 11.41
N PHE A 153 16.03 30.79 10.67
CA PHE A 153 15.48 31.65 9.62
C PHE A 153 14.77 32.86 10.26
N ARG A 154 15.04 34.04 9.76
CA ARG A 154 14.33 35.25 10.13
C ARG A 154 13.06 35.38 9.30
N MET A 155 11.92 35.06 9.90
CA MET A 155 10.62 35.21 9.24
C MET A 155 10.31 36.69 8.96
N PRO A 156 9.74 37.00 7.78
CA PRO A 156 9.27 38.36 7.50
C PRO A 156 8.11 38.77 8.41
N ASP A 157 7.91 40.07 8.57
CA ASP A 157 6.89 40.61 9.46
C ASP A 157 5.53 40.85 8.75
N GLY A 158 5.38 40.40 7.50
CA GLY A 158 4.15 40.51 6.70
C GLY A 158 3.35 39.22 6.60
N ASP A 159 2.09 39.34 6.13
CA ASP A 159 1.24 38.21 5.82
C ASP A 159 1.86 37.33 4.73
N ILE A 160 1.73 36.02 4.86
CA ILE A 160 2.13 35.06 3.84
C ILE A 160 0.86 34.55 3.15
N ARG A 161 0.69 34.90 1.89
CA ARG A 161 -0.45 34.51 1.07
C ARG A 161 0.00 33.67 -0.11
N PHE A 162 -0.75 32.63 -0.41
CA PHE A 162 -0.53 31.80 -1.58
C PHE A 162 -1.82 31.10 -2.03
N HIS A 163 -1.87 30.73 -3.29
CA HIS A 163 -2.92 29.90 -3.82
C HIS A 163 -2.48 28.43 -3.78
N ASP A 164 -3.30 27.57 -3.15
CA ASP A 164 -3.11 26.12 -3.12
C ASP A 164 -4.05 25.46 -4.14
N LEU A 165 -3.53 24.56 -4.98
CA LEU A 165 -4.31 23.90 -6.05
C LEU A 165 -5.54 23.14 -5.53
N VAL A 166 -5.52 22.70 -4.27
CA VAL A 166 -6.59 21.88 -3.67
C VAL A 166 -7.41 22.69 -2.66
N ARG A 167 -6.73 23.54 -1.87
CA ARG A 167 -7.33 24.29 -0.75
C ARG A 167 -7.78 25.70 -1.13
N GLY A 168 -7.39 26.20 -2.30
CA GLY A 168 -7.65 27.57 -2.73
C GLY A 168 -6.78 28.61 -2.03
N GLU A 169 -7.32 29.80 -1.78
CA GLU A 169 -6.58 30.92 -1.18
C GLU A 169 -6.25 30.64 0.28
N MET A 170 -4.97 30.76 0.60
CA MET A 170 -4.42 30.54 1.94
C MET A 170 -3.80 31.84 2.46
N ASP A 171 -4.13 32.23 3.69
CA ASP A 171 -3.65 33.45 4.33
C ASP A 171 -3.14 33.13 5.75
N PHE A 172 -1.88 33.48 6.03
CA PHE A 172 -1.23 33.26 7.30
C PHE A 172 -0.68 34.58 7.83
N PRO A 173 -1.26 35.11 8.91
CA PRO A 173 -0.78 36.34 9.52
C PRO A 173 0.61 36.13 10.15
N PRO A 174 1.42 37.18 10.33
CA PRO A 174 2.80 37.09 10.80
C PRO A 174 2.92 36.55 12.23
N ASP A 175 1.89 36.68 13.05
CA ASP A 175 1.84 36.15 14.40
C ASP A 175 1.55 34.65 14.49
N ALA A 176 1.13 34.02 13.39
CA ALA A 176 0.98 32.59 13.30
C ALA A 176 2.31 31.82 13.04
N LEU A 177 3.39 32.55 12.75
CA LEU A 177 4.65 31.95 12.30
C LEU A 177 5.84 32.44 13.15
N ASP A 178 6.71 31.50 13.55
CA ASP A 178 7.92 31.76 14.30
C ASP A 178 9.18 31.62 13.44
N ASP A 179 10.25 32.27 13.88
CA ASP A 179 11.59 32.02 13.36
C ASP A 179 11.96 30.55 13.67
N PHE A 180 12.08 29.75 12.63
CA PHE A 180 12.32 28.30 12.76
C PHE A 180 13.79 27.94 12.52
N ILE A 181 14.21 26.81 13.07
CA ILE A 181 15.57 26.31 12.93
C ILE A 181 15.78 25.75 11.53
N LEU A 182 16.87 26.18 10.87
CA LEU A 182 17.37 25.66 9.60
C LEU A 182 18.44 24.59 9.81
N LEU A 183 19.46 24.92 10.63
CA LEU A 183 20.56 24.01 10.98
C LEU A 183 20.60 23.83 12.50
N ARG A 184 20.75 22.59 12.94
CA ARG A 184 20.91 22.22 14.36
C ARG A 184 22.32 22.57 14.84
N SER A 185 22.58 22.39 16.13
CA SER A 185 23.90 22.69 16.74
C SER A 185 25.03 21.78 16.23
N ASP A 186 24.71 20.61 15.70
CA ASP A 186 25.64 19.71 15.01
C ASP A 186 25.79 20.04 13.51
N SER A 187 25.22 21.16 13.07
CA SER A 187 25.16 21.59 11.67
C SER A 187 24.36 20.65 10.75
N SER A 188 23.56 19.74 11.29
CA SER A 188 22.62 18.95 10.49
C SER A 188 21.40 19.80 10.10
N PRO A 189 20.83 19.62 8.88
CA PRO A 189 19.68 20.38 8.44
C PRO A 189 18.41 19.91 9.16
N THR A 190 17.46 20.83 9.30
CA THR A 190 16.07 20.46 9.58
C THR A 190 15.35 20.14 8.26
N TYR A 191 14.20 19.51 8.37
CA TYR A 191 13.28 19.24 7.25
C TYR A 191 13.06 20.49 6.36
N HIS A 192 12.81 21.65 6.96
CA HIS A 192 12.57 22.90 6.22
C HIS A 192 13.74 23.29 5.32
N MET A 193 14.97 23.15 5.85
CA MET A 193 16.17 23.50 5.11
C MET A 193 16.42 22.55 3.94
N SER A 194 16.39 21.24 4.22
CA SER A 194 16.72 20.23 3.19
C SER A 194 15.71 20.23 2.06
N VAL A 195 14.40 20.28 2.38
CA VAL A 195 13.34 20.24 1.37
C VAL A 195 13.41 21.43 0.42
N VAL A 196 13.54 22.66 0.96
CA VAL A 196 13.55 23.87 0.12
C VAL A 196 14.81 23.94 -0.73
N CYS A 197 15.99 23.61 -0.16
CA CYS A 197 17.24 23.57 -0.93
C CYS A 197 17.14 22.57 -2.09
N ASP A 198 16.63 21.38 -1.83
CA ASP A 198 16.51 20.36 -2.85
C ASP A 198 15.48 20.71 -3.91
N ASP A 199 14.32 21.23 -3.52
CA ASP A 199 13.28 21.64 -4.46
C ASP A 199 13.81 22.76 -5.40
N ILE A 200 14.66 23.68 -4.91
CA ILE A 200 15.35 24.69 -5.73
C ILE A 200 16.37 24.03 -6.67
N ASP A 201 17.30 23.23 -6.13
CA ASP A 201 18.39 22.64 -6.91
C ASP A 201 17.85 21.65 -7.97
N MET A 202 16.76 20.93 -7.66
CA MET A 202 16.05 20.01 -8.56
C MET A 202 15.04 20.72 -9.47
N ARG A 203 14.89 22.04 -9.34
CA ARG A 203 13.97 22.89 -10.13
C ARG A 203 12.52 22.39 -10.09
N ILE A 204 12.06 22.03 -8.91
CA ILE A 204 10.68 21.56 -8.71
C ILE A 204 9.70 22.72 -8.94
N THR A 205 8.74 22.51 -9.83
CA THR A 205 7.74 23.52 -10.20
C THR A 205 6.41 23.31 -9.46
N HIS A 206 6.10 22.06 -9.08
CA HIS A 206 4.86 21.71 -8.39
C HIS A 206 5.15 20.80 -7.21
N VAL A 207 4.62 21.16 -6.05
CA VAL A 207 4.74 20.45 -4.78
C VAL A 207 3.39 19.91 -4.38
N ILE A 208 3.05 18.70 -4.87
CA ILE A 208 1.85 17.97 -4.45
C ILE A 208 2.22 17.02 -3.32
N ARG A 209 1.56 17.17 -2.15
CA ARG A 209 1.88 16.41 -0.93
C ARG A 209 0.70 16.31 0.02
N GLY A 210 0.82 15.56 1.10
CA GLY A 210 -0.22 15.47 2.12
C GLY A 210 -0.46 16.79 2.85
N GLU A 211 -1.69 17.02 3.31
CA GLU A 211 -2.08 18.24 4.06
C GLU A 211 -1.43 18.35 5.45
N ASP A 212 -0.86 17.30 5.98
CA ASP A 212 -0.04 17.32 7.19
C ASP A 212 1.19 18.23 7.05
N HIS A 213 1.59 18.55 5.81
CA HIS A 213 2.61 19.54 5.49
C HIS A 213 2.08 20.94 5.17
N LEU A 214 0.78 21.20 5.25
CA LEU A 214 0.19 22.51 4.91
C LEU A 214 0.77 23.64 5.75
N SER A 215 0.93 23.43 7.07
CA SER A 215 1.53 24.40 7.99
C SER A 215 3.02 24.69 7.75
N ASN A 216 3.69 23.90 6.91
CA ASN A 216 5.08 24.13 6.52
C ASN A 216 5.20 25.09 5.34
N THR A 217 4.19 25.16 4.47
CA THR A 217 4.24 25.98 3.24
C THR A 217 4.46 27.46 3.51
N PRO A 218 3.81 28.11 4.48
CA PRO A 218 4.06 29.52 4.77
C PRO A 218 5.45 29.78 5.34
N LYS A 219 6.18 28.75 5.83
CA LYS A 219 7.60 28.85 6.21
C LYS A 219 8.52 28.65 5.00
N HIS A 220 8.11 27.78 4.06
CA HIS A 220 8.91 27.47 2.89
C HIS A 220 8.94 28.62 1.88
N ILE A 221 7.81 29.30 1.64
CA ILE A 221 7.72 30.39 0.66
C ILE A 221 8.78 31.49 0.89
N PRO A 222 8.92 32.10 2.09
CA PRO A 222 9.96 33.09 2.31
C PRO A 222 11.36 32.48 2.28
N LEU A 223 11.53 31.20 2.59
CA LEU A 223 12.82 30.54 2.50
C LEU A 223 13.24 30.32 1.03
N PHE A 224 12.31 29.94 0.13
CA PHE A 224 12.55 29.92 -1.33
C PHE A 224 13.05 31.28 -1.83
N GLN A 225 12.33 32.36 -1.47
CA GLN A 225 12.66 33.73 -1.85
C GLN A 225 14.03 34.16 -1.32
N ALA A 226 14.34 33.84 -0.05
CA ALA A 226 15.62 34.19 0.57
C ALA A 226 16.81 33.47 -0.05
N LEU A 227 16.61 32.26 -0.56
CA LEU A 227 17.61 31.47 -1.28
C LEU A 227 17.64 31.76 -2.80
N GLY A 228 16.84 32.73 -3.27
CA GLY A 228 16.83 33.14 -4.69
C GLY A 228 16.17 32.09 -5.61
N GLY A 229 15.38 31.17 -5.06
CA GLY A 229 14.65 30.16 -5.81
C GLY A 229 13.26 30.62 -6.23
N GLU A 230 12.74 30.04 -7.32
CA GLU A 230 11.34 30.21 -7.70
C GLU A 230 10.45 29.45 -6.71
N VAL A 231 9.36 30.08 -6.27
CA VAL A 231 8.39 29.44 -5.39
C VAL A 231 7.52 28.50 -6.22
N PRO A 232 7.49 27.18 -5.92
CA PRO A 232 6.68 26.24 -6.67
C PRO A 232 5.18 26.45 -6.41
N VAL A 233 4.36 25.93 -7.30
CA VAL A 233 2.91 25.80 -7.08
C VAL A 233 2.67 24.69 -6.07
N PHE A 234 1.86 24.94 -5.05
CA PHE A 234 1.55 23.98 -3.99
C PHE A 234 0.16 23.35 -4.18
N GLY A 235 0.04 22.08 -3.81
CA GLY A 235 -1.22 21.35 -3.72
C GLY A 235 -1.21 20.39 -2.53
N HIS A 236 -2.09 20.63 -1.55
CA HIS A 236 -2.15 19.84 -0.33
C HIS A 236 -3.34 18.89 -0.35
N LEU A 237 -3.05 17.60 -0.49
CA LEU A 237 -4.04 16.52 -0.57
C LEU A 237 -4.62 16.23 0.82
N PRO A 238 -5.95 16.10 0.95
CA PRO A 238 -6.58 15.79 2.23
C PRO A 238 -6.17 14.40 2.73
N LEU A 239 -6.31 14.18 4.04
CA LEU A 239 -6.04 12.90 4.67
C LEU A 239 -6.94 11.80 4.10
N ILE A 240 -6.45 10.58 4.13
CA ILE A 240 -7.26 9.38 3.97
C ILE A 240 -7.74 8.96 5.35
N LEU A 241 -9.05 8.76 5.48
CA LEU A 241 -9.70 8.33 6.70
C LEU A 241 -10.02 6.84 6.64
N GLY A 242 -10.08 6.21 7.81
CA GLY A 242 -10.63 4.86 7.96
C GLY A 242 -12.17 4.86 7.93
N PRO A 243 -12.80 3.68 8.00
CA PRO A 243 -14.25 3.55 8.06
C PRO A 243 -14.89 4.28 9.26
N ASP A 244 -14.13 4.44 10.34
CA ASP A 244 -14.51 5.19 11.55
C ASP A 244 -14.37 6.71 11.39
N ARG A 245 -14.03 7.19 10.20
CA ARG A 245 -13.76 8.59 9.85
C ARG A 245 -12.60 9.24 10.64
N LYS A 246 -11.76 8.44 11.28
CA LYS A 246 -10.49 8.89 11.87
C LYS A 246 -9.37 8.69 10.86
N ARG A 247 -8.21 9.30 11.13
CA ARG A 247 -7.01 9.09 10.31
C ARG A 247 -6.74 7.59 10.14
N LEU A 248 -6.58 7.14 8.91
CA LEU A 248 -6.29 5.75 8.59
C LEU A 248 -5.04 5.28 9.34
N SER A 249 -5.15 4.15 10.00
CA SER A 249 -4.07 3.57 10.81
C SER A 249 -4.03 2.04 10.66
N LYS A 250 -2.93 1.42 11.07
CA LYS A 250 -2.75 -0.05 11.06
C LYS A 250 -3.86 -0.83 11.79
N ARG A 251 -4.61 -0.19 12.70
CA ARG A 251 -5.77 -0.80 13.36
C ARG A 251 -6.98 -0.97 12.44
N SER A 252 -6.99 -0.32 11.30
CA SER A 252 -8.09 -0.37 10.30
C SER A 252 -7.86 -1.42 9.21
N GLY A 253 -6.89 -2.34 9.39
CA GLY A 253 -6.48 -3.35 8.40
C GLY A 253 -5.21 -2.96 7.65
N ALA A 254 -4.93 -3.62 6.52
CA ALA A 254 -3.79 -3.35 5.68
C ALA A 254 -3.80 -1.88 5.21
N THR A 255 -2.70 -1.19 5.46
CA THR A 255 -2.54 0.24 5.16
C THR A 255 -1.29 0.54 4.33
N SER A 256 -0.44 -0.45 4.11
CA SER A 256 0.74 -0.37 3.24
C SER A 256 0.50 -1.07 1.91
N VAL A 257 1.27 -0.65 0.90
CA VAL A 257 1.24 -1.26 -0.43
C VAL A 257 1.67 -2.72 -0.36
N GLU A 258 2.67 -3.04 0.45
CA GLU A 258 3.20 -4.39 0.64
C GLU A 258 2.16 -5.33 1.27
N GLU A 259 1.42 -4.85 2.28
CA GLU A 259 0.35 -5.65 2.90
C GLU A 259 -0.74 -5.99 1.86
N LEU A 260 -1.18 -5.00 1.08
CA LEU A 260 -2.18 -5.22 0.03
C LEU A 260 -1.66 -6.14 -1.09
N ARG A 261 -0.38 -6.02 -1.46
CA ARG A 261 0.28 -6.94 -2.40
C ARG A 261 0.28 -8.37 -1.86
N ALA A 262 0.63 -8.56 -0.59
CA ALA A 262 0.67 -9.88 0.05
C ALA A 262 -0.73 -10.51 0.17
N GLU A 263 -1.79 -9.70 0.30
CA GLU A 263 -3.17 -10.15 0.29
C GLU A 263 -3.72 -10.45 -1.12
N GLY A 264 -2.90 -10.34 -2.16
CA GLY A 264 -3.25 -10.70 -3.53
C GLY A 264 -4.02 -9.63 -4.31
N PHE A 265 -3.90 -8.35 -3.93
CA PHE A 265 -4.41 -7.28 -4.77
C PHE A 265 -3.50 -7.05 -5.98
N LEU A 266 -4.10 -6.70 -7.12
CA LEU A 266 -3.39 -6.35 -8.34
C LEU A 266 -2.89 -4.90 -8.29
N PRO A 267 -1.68 -4.61 -8.81
CA PRO A 267 -1.17 -3.25 -8.85
C PRO A 267 -2.07 -2.30 -9.66
N GLN A 268 -2.67 -2.76 -10.76
CA GLN A 268 -3.59 -1.97 -11.58
C GLN A 268 -4.85 -1.58 -10.81
N ALA A 269 -5.41 -2.50 -10.03
CA ALA A 269 -6.58 -2.24 -9.20
C ALA A 269 -6.27 -1.23 -8.09
N LEU A 270 -5.13 -1.40 -7.41
CA LEU A 270 -4.70 -0.49 -6.35
C LEU A 270 -4.39 0.91 -6.90
N TYR A 271 -3.71 1.00 -8.05
CA TYR A 271 -3.42 2.28 -8.72
C TYR A 271 -4.71 3.02 -9.06
N ASN A 272 -5.66 2.37 -9.72
CA ASN A 272 -6.95 2.98 -10.10
C ASN A 272 -7.75 3.39 -8.86
N TYR A 273 -7.83 2.53 -7.85
CA TYR A 273 -8.54 2.83 -6.62
C TYR A 273 -7.96 4.07 -5.91
N LEU A 274 -6.63 4.12 -5.74
CA LEU A 274 -5.97 5.26 -5.10
C LEU A 274 -6.04 6.54 -5.95
N ALA A 275 -6.05 6.44 -7.28
CA ALA A 275 -6.27 7.59 -8.15
C ALA A 275 -7.66 8.20 -7.92
N LEU A 276 -8.70 7.38 -7.80
CA LEU A 276 -10.07 7.85 -7.53
C LEU A 276 -10.29 8.33 -6.09
N LEU A 277 -9.36 8.05 -5.18
CA LEU A 277 -9.49 8.41 -3.78
C LEU A 277 -9.13 9.89 -3.54
N GLY A 278 -9.99 10.78 -4.02
CA GLY A 278 -9.85 12.23 -3.93
C GLY A 278 -9.66 12.93 -5.28
N TRP A 279 -9.81 12.21 -6.39
CA TRP A 279 -9.89 12.78 -7.74
C TRP A 279 -11.12 12.23 -8.45
N ASN A 280 -11.80 13.09 -9.25
CA ASN A 280 -12.97 12.70 -10.04
C ASN A 280 -12.66 12.82 -11.53
N PRO A 281 -12.63 11.69 -12.30
CA PRO A 281 -12.37 11.73 -13.73
C PRO A 281 -13.51 12.36 -14.56
N GLY A 282 -14.68 12.53 -13.94
CA GLY A 282 -15.93 12.88 -14.61
C GLY A 282 -16.70 11.63 -15.07
N GLY A 283 -18.04 11.70 -15.00
CA GLY A 283 -18.92 10.56 -15.26
C GLY A 283 -18.91 9.51 -14.14
N ASP A 284 -19.53 8.35 -14.42
CA ASP A 284 -19.76 7.28 -13.43
C ASP A 284 -18.81 6.09 -13.58
N ARG A 285 -17.79 6.21 -14.43
CA ARG A 285 -16.82 5.12 -14.66
C ARG A 285 -15.81 5.05 -13.53
N GLU A 286 -15.69 3.88 -12.93
CA GLU A 286 -14.77 3.62 -11.83
C GLU A 286 -13.59 2.72 -12.23
N ILE A 287 -13.76 1.89 -13.26
CA ILE A 287 -12.67 1.07 -13.82
C ILE A 287 -12.09 1.80 -15.03
N LEU A 288 -10.85 2.27 -14.88
CA LEU A 288 -10.15 3.09 -15.86
C LEU A 288 -8.75 2.50 -16.11
N SER A 289 -8.39 2.33 -17.35
CA SER A 289 -7.01 2.04 -17.70
C SER A 289 -6.09 3.20 -17.32
N ARG A 290 -4.80 2.93 -17.16
CA ARG A 290 -3.81 3.98 -16.86
C ARG A 290 -3.77 5.06 -17.92
N VAL A 291 -3.90 4.69 -19.21
CA VAL A 291 -3.95 5.62 -20.33
C VAL A 291 -5.15 6.57 -20.21
N GLU A 292 -6.32 6.04 -19.85
CA GLU A 292 -7.52 6.85 -19.64
C GLU A 292 -7.36 7.78 -18.44
N MET A 293 -6.79 7.28 -17.33
CA MET A 293 -6.53 8.12 -16.16
C MET A 293 -5.59 9.28 -16.49
N ILE A 294 -4.51 9.04 -17.22
CA ILE A 294 -3.57 10.08 -17.68
C ILE A 294 -4.29 11.12 -18.55
N ALA A 295 -5.12 10.66 -19.51
CA ALA A 295 -5.84 11.55 -20.43
C ALA A 295 -6.90 12.41 -19.73
N LEU A 296 -7.50 11.91 -18.64
CA LEU A 296 -8.57 12.57 -17.90
C LEU A 296 -8.07 13.41 -16.72
N PHE A 297 -6.80 13.20 -16.29
CA PHE A 297 -6.29 13.83 -15.10
C PHE A 297 -6.19 15.34 -15.21
N SER A 298 -6.77 16.03 -14.23
CA SER A 298 -6.61 17.47 -14.02
C SER A 298 -6.56 17.75 -12.52
N VAL A 299 -5.65 18.62 -12.12
CA VAL A 299 -5.54 19.10 -10.72
C VAL A 299 -6.79 19.86 -10.28
N ASP A 300 -7.52 20.50 -11.21
CA ASP A 300 -8.77 21.21 -10.91
C ASP A 300 -9.91 20.28 -10.44
N ARG A 301 -9.73 18.97 -10.64
CA ARG A 301 -10.69 17.94 -10.23
C ARG A 301 -10.28 17.21 -8.95
N LEU A 302 -9.23 17.69 -8.29
CA LEU A 302 -8.84 17.20 -6.98
C LEU A 302 -9.84 17.69 -5.93
N ASN A 303 -10.29 16.78 -5.06
CA ASN A 303 -11.26 17.07 -4.02
C ASN A 303 -10.54 17.56 -2.75
N ALA A 304 -11.00 18.66 -2.19
CA ALA A 304 -10.49 19.22 -0.93
C ALA A 304 -10.97 18.46 0.33
N SER A 305 -12.01 17.62 0.19
CA SER A 305 -12.56 16.86 1.33
C SER A 305 -11.79 15.57 1.56
N PRO A 306 -11.58 15.13 2.82
CA PRO A 306 -11.01 13.84 3.13
C PRO A 306 -11.80 12.69 2.50
N ALA A 307 -11.08 11.70 1.96
CA ALA A 307 -11.66 10.50 1.39
C ALA A 307 -11.58 9.33 2.39
N VAL A 308 -12.60 8.48 2.41
CA VAL A 308 -12.62 7.28 3.25
C VAL A 308 -12.05 6.10 2.46
N PHE A 309 -11.11 5.36 3.06
CA PHE A 309 -10.60 4.12 2.50
C PHE A 309 -11.65 3.02 2.65
N ASP A 310 -12.24 2.65 1.54
CA ASP A 310 -13.26 1.61 1.44
C ASP A 310 -12.64 0.32 0.89
N ARG A 311 -12.46 -0.65 1.77
CA ARG A 311 -11.85 -1.93 1.41
C ARG A 311 -12.77 -2.79 0.53
N GLU A 312 -14.07 -2.74 0.75
CA GLU A 312 -15.04 -3.50 -0.06
C GLU A 312 -14.99 -3.01 -1.50
N LYS A 313 -14.94 -1.68 -1.70
CA LYS A 313 -14.77 -1.09 -3.03
C LYS A 313 -13.45 -1.49 -3.68
N LEU A 314 -12.33 -1.48 -2.95
CA LEU A 314 -11.04 -1.94 -3.46
C LEU A 314 -11.11 -3.42 -3.88
N THR A 315 -11.72 -4.27 -3.07
CA THR A 315 -11.91 -5.71 -3.34
C THR A 315 -12.77 -5.92 -4.59
N TRP A 316 -13.86 -5.18 -4.72
CA TRP A 316 -14.69 -5.19 -5.93
C TRP A 316 -13.89 -4.74 -7.16
N MET A 317 -13.17 -3.64 -7.08
CA MET A 317 -12.33 -3.18 -8.20
C MET A 317 -11.29 -4.24 -8.58
N ASN A 318 -10.67 -4.89 -7.61
CA ASN A 318 -9.69 -5.96 -7.85
C ASN A 318 -10.31 -7.13 -8.61
N SER A 319 -11.54 -7.55 -8.26
CA SER A 319 -12.25 -8.61 -8.98
C SER A 319 -12.56 -8.24 -10.43
N GLN A 320 -12.83 -6.95 -10.73
CA GLN A 320 -13.04 -6.48 -12.10
C GLN A 320 -11.74 -6.59 -12.93
N TYR A 321 -10.61 -6.21 -12.34
CA TYR A 321 -9.29 -6.36 -12.99
C TYR A 321 -8.90 -7.83 -13.16
N LEU A 322 -9.11 -8.68 -12.17
CA LEU A 322 -8.90 -10.13 -12.27
C LEU A 322 -9.68 -10.73 -13.44
N SER A 323 -10.94 -10.32 -13.60
CA SER A 323 -11.81 -10.84 -14.65
C SER A 323 -11.44 -10.35 -16.04
N SER A 324 -10.84 -9.16 -16.18
CA SER A 324 -10.65 -8.48 -17.46
C SER A 324 -9.21 -8.48 -17.97
N LEU A 325 -8.20 -8.60 -17.10
CA LEU A 325 -6.79 -8.59 -17.50
C LEU A 325 -6.47 -9.77 -18.43
N PRO A 326 -5.67 -9.55 -19.49
CA PRO A 326 -5.10 -10.64 -20.29
C PRO A 326 -4.31 -11.61 -19.39
N GLN A 327 -4.41 -12.91 -19.64
CA GLN A 327 -3.69 -13.92 -18.83
C GLN A 327 -2.18 -13.70 -18.82
N ALA A 328 -1.60 -13.23 -19.91
CA ALA A 328 -0.17 -12.92 -20.01
C ALA A 328 0.26 -11.82 -18.99
N GLU A 329 -0.64 -10.88 -18.69
CA GLU A 329 -0.41 -9.85 -17.67
C GLU A 329 -0.74 -10.32 -16.26
N LEU A 330 -1.74 -11.19 -16.10
CA LEU A 330 -2.17 -11.75 -14.82
C LEU A 330 -1.16 -12.75 -14.24
N LEU A 331 -0.63 -13.63 -15.08
CA LEU A 331 0.20 -14.76 -14.65
C LEU A 331 1.47 -14.37 -13.87
N PRO A 332 2.23 -13.31 -14.22
CA PRO A 332 3.37 -12.87 -13.41
C PRO A 332 2.99 -12.50 -11.97
N HIS A 333 1.80 -11.95 -11.76
CA HIS A 333 1.28 -11.59 -10.43
C HIS A 333 0.74 -12.80 -9.67
N LEU A 334 0.21 -13.81 -10.37
CA LEU A 334 -0.34 -15.03 -9.78
C LEU A 334 0.76 -16.03 -9.36
N ARG A 335 1.88 -16.08 -10.06
CA ARG A 335 2.97 -17.05 -9.82
C ARG A 335 3.44 -17.15 -8.36
N PRO A 336 3.68 -16.04 -7.62
CA PRO A 336 4.08 -16.14 -6.22
C PRO A 336 3.06 -16.91 -5.38
N PHE A 337 1.77 -16.65 -5.56
CA PHE A 337 0.68 -17.31 -4.82
C PHE A 337 0.53 -18.79 -5.22
N LEU A 338 0.76 -19.14 -6.49
CA LEU A 338 0.83 -20.54 -6.91
C LEU A 338 2.01 -21.27 -6.23
N ALA A 339 3.15 -20.60 -6.10
CA ALA A 339 4.31 -21.17 -5.41
C ALA A 339 4.03 -21.41 -3.92
N GLU A 340 3.30 -20.53 -3.25
CA GLU A 340 2.83 -20.72 -1.86
C GLU A 340 1.87 -21.92 -1.74
N GLN A 341 1.14 -22.25 -2.81
CA GLN A 341 0.32 -23.46 -2.89
C GLN A 341 1.13 -24.72 -3.23
N GLY A 342 2.47 -24.62 -3.31
CA GLY A 342 3.35 -25.73 -3.68
C GLY A 342 3.43 -25.99 -5.20
N LEU A 343 2.95 -25.04 -6.01
CA LEU A 343 2.91 -25.14 -7.47
C LEU A 343 3.97 -24.23 -8.11
N ALA A 344 5.25 -24.48 -7.80
CA ALA A 344 6.36 -23.73 -8.38
C ALA A 344 6.67 -24.23 -9.79
N ALA A 345 6.56 -23.37 -10.80
CA ALA A 345 7.05 -23.68 -12.14
C ALA A 345 8.59 -23.71 -12.15
N GLY A 346 9.20 -24.84 -12.52
CA GLY A 346 10.59 -24.89 -12.98
C GLY A 346 11.71 -24.97 -11.95
N THR A 347 11.46 -25.31 -10.68
CA THR A 347 12.55 -25.69 -9.75
C THR A 347 12.60 -27.20 -9.61
N GLY A 348 13.50 -27.85 -10.34
CA GLY A 348 13.72 -29.30 -10.32
C GLY A 348 14.13 -29.80 -8.94
N GLY A 349 13.16 -30.08 -8.10
CA GLY A 349 13.25 -30.92 -6.92
C GLY A 349 12.41 -32.16 -7.17
N ALA A 350 12.96 -33.36 -6.95
CA ALA A 350 12.39 -34.65 -7.31
C ALA A 350 11.04 -35.00 -6.61
N ASP A 351 10.47 -34.11 -5.75
CA ASP A 351 9.26 -34.35 -4.96
C ASP A 351 8.17 -33.28 -5.12
N ALA A 352 8.31 -32.29 -6.01
CA ALA A 352 7.30 -31.29 -6.28
C ALA A 352 6.94 -31.30 -7.78
N GLY A 353 5.76 -31.76 -8.08
CA GLY A 353 5.03 -31.84 -9.33
C GLY A 353 5.67 -31.29 -10.58
N GLY A 354 5.65 -32.11 -11.66
CA GLY A 354 6.13 -31.75 -12.98
C GLY A 354 5.64 -30.38 -13.45
N ASP A 355 6.29 -29.84 -14.49
CA ASP A 355 5.92 -28.57 -15.14
C ASP A 355 4.40 -28.47 -15.26
N LEU A 356 3.85 -27.38 -14.67
CA LEU A 356 2.42 -27.10 -14.79
C LEU A 356 2.06 -27.04 -16.26
N ASP A 357 1.17 -27.93 -16.71
CA ASP A 357 0.65 -27.87 -18.07
C ASP A 357 0.06 -26.46 -18.33
N PRO A 358 0.68 -25.68 -19.24
CA PRO A 358 0.27 -24.29 -19.43
C PRO A 358 -1.16 -24.16 -19.96
N ALA A 359 -1.63 -25.12 -20.75
CA ALA A 359 -2.97 -25.10 -21.30
C ALA A 359 -4.02 -25.35 -20.20
N ARG A 360 -3.75 -26.33 -19.33
CA ARG A 360 -4.62 -26.61 -18.16
C ARG A 360 -4.61 -25.45 -17.18
N LEU A 361 -3.45 -24.84 -16.91
CA LEU A 361 -3.36 -23.67 -16.03
C LEU A 361 -4.18 -22.50 -16.60
N ALA A 362 -4.05 -22.23 -17.89
CA ALA A 362 -4.81 -21.18 -18.54
C ALA A 362 -6.33 -21.42 -18.46
N ALA A 363 -6.76 -22.67 -18.72
CA ALA A 363 -8.16 -23.04 -18.63
C ALA A 363 -8.72 -22.96 -17.18
N ALA A 364 -7.94 -23.40 -16.19
CA ALA A 364 -8.31 -23.32 -14.78
C ALA A 364 -8.43 -21.86 -14.31
N ILE A 365 -7.49 -21.00 -14.67
CA ILE A 365 -7.57 -19.55 -14.38
C ILE A 365 -8.84 -18.96 -14.99
N GLU A 366 -9.10 -19.23 -16.28
CA GLU A 366 -10.28 -18.68 -16.96
C GLU A 366 -11.60 -19.14 -16.31
N LEU A 367 -11.67 -20.37 -15.86
CA LEU A 367 -12.85 -20.94 -15.22
C LEU A 367 -13.16 -20.29 -13.86
N HIS A 368 -12.14 -19.78 -13.17
CA HIS A 368 -12.25 -19.29 -11.80
C HIS A 368 -12.16 -17.78 -11.64
N ARG A 369 -11.42 -17.06 -12.50
CA ARG A 369 -11.05 -15.64 -12.28
C ARG A 369 -12.24 -14.69 -12.11
N GLY A 370 -13.39 -14.99 -12.68
CA GLY A 370 -14.62 -14.21 -12.50
C GLY A 370 -15.40 -14.49 -11.21
N ARG A 371 -14.87 -15.35 -10.31
CA ARG A 371 -15.53 -15.83 -9.10
C ARG A 371 -14.75 -15.57 -7.82
N VAL A 372 -13.57 -14.99 -7.95
CA VAL A 372 -12.64 -14.70 -6.86
C VAL A 372 -12.33 -13.21 -6.81
N HIS A 373 -11.83 -12.77 -5.68
CA HIS A 373 -11.56 -11.36 -5.45
C HIS A 373 -10.08 -11.02 -5.36
N THR A 374 -9.22 -12.02 -5.07
CA THR A 374 -7.76 -11.82 -4.91
C THR A 374 -6.98 -12.88 -5.67
N LEU A 375 -5.69 -12.62 -5.89
CA LEU A 375 -4.75 -13.59 -6.47
C LEU A 375 -4.55 -14.79 -5.55
N GLU A 376 -4.59 -14.57 -4.23
CA GLU A 376 -4.52 -15.64 -3.25
C GLU A 376 -5.69 -16.62 -3.40
N GLU A 377 -6.93 -16.08 -3.43
CA GLU A 377 -8.12 -16.90 -3.67
C GLU A 377 -8.05 -17.64 -5.01
N LEU A 378 -7.55 -16.97 -6.08
CA LEU A 378 -7.40 -17.59 -7.39
C LEU A 378 -6.41 -18.76 -7.35
N ALA A 379 -5.27 -18.58 -6.69
CA ALA A 379 -4.28 -19.63 -6.53
C ALA A 379 -4.84 -20.83 -5.74
N GLN A 380 -5.61 -20.58 -4.67
CA GLN A 380 -6.24 -21.62 -3.86
C GLN A 380 -7.23 -22.46 -4.68
N VAL A 381 -8.06 -21.84 -5.52
CA VAL A 381 -9.05 -22.57 -6.32
C VAL A 381 -8.47 -23.23 -7.58
N VAL A 382 -7.30 -22.79 -8.04
CA VAL A 382 -6.56 -23.39 -9.16
C VAL A 382 -5.68 -24.54 -8.70
N ALA A 383 -5.17 -24.54 -7.47
CA ALA A 383 -4.28 -25.56 -6.95
C ALA A 383 -4.81 -27.01 -7.08
N PRO A 384 -6.09 -27.31 -6.85
CA PRO A 384 -6.64 -28.65 -6.99
C PRO A 384 -6.41 -29.33 -8.35
N TYR A 385 -6.30 -28.55 -9.44
CA TYR A 385 -6.08 -29.11 -10.79
C TYR A 385 -4.70 -29.75 -10.97
N PHE A 386 -3.77 -29.47 -10.06
CA PHE A 386 -2.36 -29.88 -10.14
C PHE A 386 -1.87 -30.70 -8.94
N ARG A 387 -2.76 -30.97 -7.96
CA ARG A 387 -2.47 -31.79 -6.80
C ARG A 387 -2.94 -33.22 -7.02
N ASP A 388 -2.20 -34.20 -6.50
CA ASP A 388 -2.62 -35.59 -6.55
C ASP A 388 -3.62 -35.95 -5.46
N ARG A 389 -3.57 -35.29 -4.32
CA ARG A 389 -4.47 -35.47 -3.19
C ARG A 389 -4.97 -34.12 -2.67
N LEU A 390 -6.19 -34.10 -2.17
CA LEU A 390 -6.82 -32.92 -1.59
C LEU A 390 -7.22 -33.20 -0.15
N ASP A 391 -7.16 -32.16 0.69
CA ASP A 391 -7.76 -32.18 2.00
C ASP A 391 -9.26 -31.88 1.87
N TYR A 392 -10.08 -32.69 2.50
CA TYR A 392 -11.54 -32.49 2.49
C TYR A 392 -12.03 -31.93 3.82
N PRO A 393 -13.01 -31.00 3.82
CA PRO A 393 -13.62 -30.51 5.04
C PRO A 393 -14.24 -31.67 5.84
N SER A 394 -13.92 -31.76 7.12
CA SER A 394 -14.40 -32.85 8.00
C SER A 394 -15.94 -32.96 8.03
N GLU A 395 -16.63 -31.81 7.99
CA GLU A 395 -18.10 -31.78 7.93
C GLU A 395 -18.62 -32.36 6.62
N ALA A 396 -17.93 -32.15 5.48
CA ALA A 396 -18.32 -32.72 4.20
C ALA A 396 -18.16 -34.25 4.21
N ILE A 397 -17.04 -34.76 4.73
CA ILE A 397 -16.77 -36.18 4.87
C ILE A 397 -17.81 -36.84 5.81
N ALA A 398 -18.07 -36.24 6.97
CA ALA A 398 -19.08 -36.77 7.92
C ALA A 398 -20.47 -36.83 7.28
N LYS A 399 -20.87 -35.80 6.53
CA LYS A 399 -22.16 -35.78 5.79
C LYS A 399 -22.21 -36.85 4.71
N PHE A 400 -21.14 -37.06 3.97
CA PHE A 400 -21.08 -38.07 2.90
C PHE A 400 -21.05 -39.50 3.47
N ALA A 401 -20.34 -39.73 4.58
CA ALA A 401 -20.28 -41.00 5.25
C ALA A 401 -21.61 -41.41 5.89
N ALA A 402 -22.51 -40.44 6.20
CA ALA A 402 -23.84 -40.71 6.72
C ALA A 402 -24.81 -41.31 5.66
N ASP A 403 -24.45 -41.25 4.37
CA ASP A 403 -25.19 -41.92 3.29
C ASP A 403 -24.52 -43.27 2.92
N PRO A 404 -25.04 -44.40 3.39
CA PRO A 404 -24.41 -45.70 3.17
C PRO A 404 -24.33 -46.12 1.70
N GLY A 405 -25.18 -45.53 0.82
CA GLY A 405 -25.19 -45.79 -0.62
C GLY A 405 -24.18 -44.98 -1.41
N LEU A 406 -23.73 -43.84 -0.87
CA LEU A 406 -22.95 -42.85 -1.63
C LEU A 406 -21.64 -43.41 -2.21
N ALA A 407 -20.90 -44.16 -1.42
CA ALA A 407 -19.62 -44.75 -1.89
C ALA A 407 -19.85 -45.68 -3.10
N GLY A 408 -20.94 -46.50 -3.08
CA GLY A 408 -21.31 -47.36 -4.20
C GLY A 408 -21.77 -46.57 -5.43
N HIS A 409 -22.44 -45.44 -5.23
CA HIS A 409 -22.89 -44.57 -6.32
C HIS A 409 -21.71 -43.84 -6.98
N LEU A 410 -20.76 -43.32 -6.18
CA LEU A 410 -19.55 -42.69 -6.68
C LEU A 410 -18.61 -43.68 -7.39
N ALA A 411 -18.49 -44.92 -6.87
CA ALA A 411 -17.70 -45.96 -7.55
C ALA A 411 -18.27 -46.27 -8.94
N ALA A 412 -19.59 -46.43 -9.07
CA ALA A 412 -20.23 -46.65 -10.37
C ALA A 412 -20.02 -45.44 -11.31
N LEU A 413 -20.13 -44.21 -10.81
CA LEU A 413 -19.86 -43.02 -11.61
C LEU A 413 -18.42 -42.98 -12.08
N ARG A 414 -17.46 -43.29 -11.20
CA ARG A 414 -16.02 -43.34 -11.50
C ARG A 414 -15.72 -44.35 -12.62
N GLU A 415 -16.33 -45.56 -12.61
CA GLU A 415 -16.17 -46.57 -13.66
C GLU A 415 -16.74 -46.08 -15.00
N ARG A 416 -17.92 -45.43 -14.98
CA ARG A 416 -18.50 -44.84 -16.19
C ARG A 416 -17.59 -43.74 -16.77
N PHE A 417 -17.07 -42.86 -15.96
CA PHE A 417 -16.15 -41.81 -16.38
C PHE A 417 -14.81 -42.41 -16.96
N ALA A 418 -14.34 -43.49 -16.37
CA ALA A 418 -13.15 -44.17 -16.87
C ALA A 418 -13.32 -44.77 -18.29
N SER A 419 -14.52 -45.28 -18.59
CA SER A 419 -14.85 -45.94 -19.84
C SER A 419 -15.36 -45.05 -20.96
N LEU A 420 -15.55 -43.73 -20.71
CA LEU A 420 -16.01 -42.77 -21.71
C LEU A 420 -15.05 -42.70 -22.92
N PRO A 421 -15.53 -42.82 -24.16
CA PRO A 421 -14.71 -42.66 -25.35
C PRO A 421 -14.17 -41.23 -25.49
N ALA A 422 -15.02 -40.22 -25.24
CA ALA A 422 -14.66 -38.83 -25.24
C ALA A 422 -14.98 -38.22 -23.85
N PHE A 423 -14.02 -37.48 -23.30
CA PHE A 423 -14.15 -36.87 -21.97
C PHE A 423 -14.59 -35.43 -22.09
N THR A 424 -15.81 -35.22 -22.64
CA THR A 424 -16.40 -33.93 -22.88
C THR A 424 -17.49 -33.62 -21.86
N LYS A 425 -17.76 -32.34 -21.66
CA LYS A 425 -18.79 -31.85 -20.76
C LYS A 425 -20.15 -32.55 -20.96
N GLU A 426 -20.59 -32.69 -22.20
CA GLU A 426 -21.86 -33.30 -22.56
C GLU A 426 -21.89 -34.80 -22.22
N ALA A 427 -20.81 -35.53 -22.50
CA ALA A 427 -20.70 -36.94 -22.19
C ALA A 427 -20.67 -37.19 -20.68
N LEU A 428 -19.91 -36.36 -19.95
CA LEU A 428 -19.82 -36.41 -18.48
C LEU A 428 -21.18 -36.16 -17.81
N GLU A 429 -21.93 -35.16 -18.30
CA GLU A 429 -23.28 -34.88 -17.79
C GLU A 429 -24.26 -36.01 -18.07
N ALA A 430 -24.23 -36.55 -19.28
CA ALA A 430 -25.10 -37.66 -19.68
C ALA A 430 -24.87 -38.88 -18.80
N GLU A 431 -23.60 -39.27 -18.58
CA GLU A 431 -23.26 -40.43 -17.74
C GLU A 431 -23.61 -40.23 -16.27
N LEU A 432 -23.35 -39.05 -15.70
CA LEU A 432 -23.78 -38.77 -14.31
C LEU A 432 -25.28 -38.87 -14.14
N ARG A 433 -26.05 -38.34 -15.09
CA ARG A 433 -27.53 -38.45 -15.06
C ARG A 433 -28.01 -39.87 -15.27
N ALA A 434 -27.36 -40.66 -16.14
CA ALA A 434 -27.66 -42.07 -16.35
C ALA A 434 -27.45 -42.89 -15.07
N VAL A 435 -26.28 -42.75 -14.42
CA VAL A 435 -25.97 -43.40 -13.15
C VAL A 435 -26.97 -43.00 -12.06
N ALA A 436 -27.34 -41.74 -11.97
CA ALA A 436 -28.33 -41.28 -11.01
C ALA A 436 -29.72 -41.95 -11.26
N GLY A 437 -30.15 -42.03 -12.52
CA GLY A 437 -31.40 -42.69 -12.91
C GLY A 437 -31.41 -44.20 -12.62
N GLU A 438 -30.31 -44.90 -13.01
CA GLU A 438 -30.13 -46.35 -12.75
C GLU A 438 -30.14 -46.68 -11.24
N ARG A 439 -29.66 -45.76 -10.42
CA ARG A 439 -29.61 -45.92 -8.96
C ARG A 439 -30.82 -45.37 -8.24
N GLY A 440 -31.79 -44.78 -8.95
CA GLY A 440 -33.00 -44.21 -8.36
C GLY A 440 -32.76 -42.99 -7.45
N ILE A 441 -31.69 -42.25 -7.68
CA ILE A 441 -31.31 -41.09 -6.89
C ILE A 441 -31.36 -39.80 -7.73
N LYS A 442 -31.43 -38.65 -7.04
CA LYS A 442 -31.36 -37.35 -7.72
C LYS A 442 -29.92 -37.07 -8.17
N ALA A 443 -29.71 -36.46 -9.35
CA ALA A 443 -28.41 -36.09 -9.85
C ALA A 443 -27.56 -35.24 -8.85
N GLY A 444 -28.21 -34.39 -8.06
CA GLY A 444 -27.57 -33.61 -7.00
C GLY A 444 -26.85 -34.46 -5.94
N ALA A 445 -27.31 -35.69 -5.70
CA ALA A 445 -26.64 -36.60 -4.77
C ALA A 445 -25.27 -37.06 -5.27
N LEU A 446 -25.00 -36.97 -6.59
CA LEU A 446 -23.67 -37.21 -7.20
C LEU A 446 -22.92 -35.91 -7.46
N ILE A 447 -23.59 -34.83 -7.87
CA ILE A 447 -22.96 -33.56 -8.25
C ILE A 447 -22.14 -32.98 -7.10
N HIS A 448 -22.72 -32.87 -5.88
CA HIS A 448 -22.04 -32.26 -4.74
C HIS A 448 -20.83 -33.05 -4.25
N PRO A 449 -20.90 -34.38 -4.03
CA PRO A 449 -19.74 -35.17 -3.64
C PRO A 449 -18.67 -35.20 -4.71
N THR A 450 -19.03 -35.29 -6.01
CA THR A 450 -18.05 -35.22 -7.11
C THR A 450 -17.33 -33.89 -7.13
N ARG A 451 -18.05 -32.77 -6.94
CA ARG A 451 -17.41 -31.45 -6.84
C ARG A 451 -16.42 -31.40 -5.69
N THR A 452 -16.83 -31.89 -4.51
CA THR A 452 -15.95 -31.92 -3.33
C THR A 452 -14.72 -32.79 -3.59
N ALA A 453 -14.89 -33.96 -4.24
CA ALA A 453 -13.76 -34.80 -4.62
C ALA A 453 -12.73 -34.05 -5.45
N LEU A 454 -13.17 -33.24 -6.42
CA LEU A 454 -12.33 -32.59 -7.40
C LEU A 454 -11.74 -31.25 -6.96
N SER A 455 -12.41 -30.52 -6.08
CA SER A 455 -12.01 -29.17 -5.70
C SER A 455 -11.74 -28.99 -4.21
N GLY A 456 -12.00 -29.97 -3.37
CA GLY A 456 -12.00 -29.84 -1.91
C GLY A 456 -13.13 -28.97 -1.37
N SER A 457 -14.03 -28.46 -2.23
CA SER A 457 -15.09 -27.49 -1.87
C SER A 457 -16.46 -27.92 -2.40
N GLN A 458 -17.52 -27.55 -1.68
CA GLN A 458 -18.91 -27.75 -2.13
C GLN A 458 -19.36 -26.67 -3.13
N ALA A 459 -18.68 -25.51 -3.17
CA ALA A 459 -18.94 -24.40 -4.08
C ALA A 459 -17.88 -24.33 -5.19
N GLY A 460 -18.22 -23.73 -6.34
CA GLY A 460 -17.27 -23.56 -7.44
C GLY A 460 -17.97 -23.37 -8.79
N PRO A 461 -17.21 -23.50 -9.89
CA PRO A 461 -17.75 -23.38 -11.25
C PRO A 461 -18.70 -24.53 -11.59
N PRO A 462 -19.38 -24.52 -12.75
CA PRO A 462 -20.20 -25.66 -13.18
C PRO A 462 -19.40 -26.94 -13.16
N LEU A 463 -19.98 -28.04 -12.62
CA LEU A 463 -19.24 -29.28 -12.34
C LEU A 463 -18.57 -29.85 -13.59
N PHE A 464 -19.28 -29.89 -14.70
CA PHE A 464 -18.78 -30.54 -15.90
C PHE A 464 -17.68 -29.75 -16.60
N ASP A 465 -17.71 -28.41 -16.51
CA ASP A 465 -16.60 -27.55 -16.95
C ASP A 465 -15.35 -27.80 -16.09
N LEU A 466 -15.53 -27.98 -14.76
CA LEU A 466 -14.42 -28.30 -13.84
C LEU A 466 -13.81 -29.66 -14.18
N ILE A 467 -14.64 -30.71 -14.40
CA ILE A 467 -14.18 -32.07 -14.74
C ILE A 467 -13.41 -32.04 -16.08
N GLU A 468 -13.93 -31.35 -17.09
CA GLU A 468 -13.31 -31.27 -18.41
C GLU A 468 -11.94 -30.62 -18.35
N VAL A 469 -11.81 -29.47 -17.66
CA VAL A 469 -10.52 -28.76 -17.47
C VAL A 469 -9.54 -29.59 -16.63
N MET A 470 -10.01 -30.30 -15.61
CA MET A 470 -9.19 -31.17 -14.77
C MET A 470 -8.65 -32.35 -15.59
N GLY A 471 -9.40 -32.84 -16.53
CA GLY A 471 -9.08 -33.99 -17.37
C GLY A 471 -9.35 -35.33 -16.68
N ARG A 472 -9.37 -36.40 -17.49
CA ARG A 472 -9.76 -37.75 -17.08
C ARG A 472 -8.92 -38.28 -15.92
N GLU A 473 -7.60 -38.29 -16.10
CA GLU A 473 -6.69 -38.90 -15.14
C GLU A 473 -6.77 -38.28 -13.73
N ALA A 474 -6.72 -36.96 -13.66
CA ALA A 474 -6.80 -36.25 -12.40
C ALA A 474 -8.19 -36.40 -11.76
N SER A 475 -9.27 -36.32 -12.56
CA SER A 475 -10.63 -36.51 -12.06
C SER A 475 -10.85 -37.90 -11.45
N LEU A 476 -10.34 -38.94 -12.09
CA LEU A 476 -10.44 -40.32 -11.56
C LEU A 476 -9.62 -40.50 -10.28
N ARG A 477 -8.38 -39.96 -10.22
CA ARG A 477 -7.57 -40.00 -8.99
C ARG A 477 -8.25 -39.32 -7.82
N HIS A 478 -8.84 -38.14 -8.03
CA HIS A 478 -9.56 -37.42 -6.97
C HIS A 478 -10.83 -38.15 -6.51
N LEU A 479 -11.56 -38.79 -7.43
CA LEU A 479 -12.71 -39.65 -7.05
C LEU A 479 -12.25 -40.85 -6.23
N ASP A 480 -11.15 -41.52 -6.64
CA ASP A 480 -10.57 -42.63 -5.90
C ASP A 480 -10.14 -42.19 -4.48
N HIS A 481 -9.48 -41.02 -4.36
CA HIS A 481 -9.08 -40.46 -3.07
C HIS A 481 -10.28 -40.14 -2.14
N LEU A 482 -11.37 -39.59 -2.67
CA LEU A 482 -12.59 -39.38 -1.86
C LEU A 482 -13.18 -40.73 -1.43
N LEU A 483 -13.22 -41.74 -2.31
CA LEU A 483 -13.69 -43.07 -1.98
C LEU A 483 -12.85 -43.75 -0.89
N GLU A 484 -11.53 -43.57 -0.90
CA GLU A 484 -10.63 -43.99 0.18
C GLU A 484 -10.98 -43.31 1.50
N SER A 485 -11.14 -41.98 1.48
CA SER A 485 -11.47 -41.17 2.66
C SER A 485 -12.84 -41.53 3.28
N LEU A 486 -13.78 -42.00 2.47
CA LEU A 486 -15.09 -42.48 2.96
C LEU A 486 -15.04 -43.88 3.57
N ARG A 487 -14.02 -44.70 3.25
CA ARG A 487 -13.82 -46.06 3.78
C ARG A 487 -13.06 -46.07 5.10
N GLU A 488 -12.19 -45.10 5.33
CA GLU A 488 -11.50 -44.96 6.59
C GLU A 488 -12.51 -44.51 7.67
N PRO A 489 -12.77 -45.30 8.71
CA PRO A 489 -13.67 -44.84 9.77
C PRO A 489 -13.10 -43.57 10.37
N ALA A 490 -13.95 -42.65 10.79
CA ALA A 490 -13.62 -41.37 11.45
C ALA A 490 -12.87 -41.55 12.80
N ALA A 491 -11.76 -42.28 12.77
CA ALA A 491 -10.98 -42.70 13.95
C ALA A 491 -9.79 -41.78 14.23
N ALA A 492 -9.70 -40.58 13.69
CA ALA A 492 -8.62 -39.66 14.00
C ALA A 492 -9.00 -38.16 13.94
N ALA A 493 -10.21 -37.80 14.34
CA ALA A 493 -10.47 -36.43 14.74
C ALA A 493 -10.31 -36.29 16.27
N ALA A 494 -9.14 -36.65 16.81
CA ALA A 494 -8.72 -36.08 18.07
C ALA A 494 -8.50 -34.58 17.81
N PRO A 495 -9.12 -33.67 18.59
CA PRO A 495 -8.84 -32.24 18.44
C PRO A 495 -7.34 -32.06 18.60
N ALA A 496 -6.70 -31.42 17.64
CA ALA A 496 -5.31 -30.99 17.75
C ALA A 496 -5.17 -30.34 19.12
N ALA A 497 -4.38 -30.97 19.99
CA ALA A 497 -4.12 -30.51 21.33
C ALA A 497 -3.65 -29.05 21.21
N GLY A 498 -4.45 -28.15 21.78
CA GLY A 498 -4.18 -26.73 21.76
C GLY A 498 -2.74 -26.48 22.17
N GLY A 499 -2.00 -25.85 21.29
CA GLY A 499 -0.69 -25.31 21.62
C GLY A 499 -0.82 -24.47 22.88
N PRO A 500 0.20 -24.40 23.73
CA PRO A 500 0.12 -23.78 25.03
C PRO A 500 -0.32 -22.32 24.87
N LYS A 501 -1.49 -21.97 25.40
CA LYS A 501 -1.89 -20.59 25.62
C LYS A 501 -0.81 -19.97 26.49
N ALA A 502 0.03 -19.12 25.91
CA ALA A 502 0.89 -18.24 26.68
C ALA A 502 -0.03 -17.39 27.58
N SER A 503 -0.10 -17.76 28.84
CA SER A 503 -0.73 -16.98 29.90
C SER A 503 0.14 -15.75 30.14
N ASN A 504 -0.19 -14.66 29.47
CA ASN A 504 0.36 -13.34 29.74
C ASN A 504 -0.41 -12.75 30.94
N ALA A 505 -0.14 -13.28 32.12
CA ALA A 505 -0.49 -12.65 33.40
C ALA A 505 0.50 -11.52 33.64
N ALA A 506 0.29 -10.38 32.96
CA ALA A 506 0.93 -9.13 33.34
C ALA A 506 0.32 -8.66 34.65
N ALA A 507 1.07 -8.84 35.75
CA ALA A 507 0.79 -8.28 37.06
C ALA A 507 0.66 -6.73 36.90
N LYS A 508 -0.48 -6.19 37.31
CA LYS A 508 -0.65 -4.75 37.52
C LYS A 508 0.28 -4.31 38.65
N PRO A 509 1.07 -3.24 38.51
CA PRO A 509 1.73 -2.63 39.63
C PRO A 509 0.69 -1.91 40.50
N GLU A 510 0.68 -2.20 41.77
CA GLU A 510 -0.07 -1.46 42.79
C GLU A 510 0.43 0.00 42.87
N PRO A 511 -0.44 0.96 43.15
CA PRO A 511 -0.04 2.35 43.36
C PRO A 511 0.67 2.52 44.70
N PRO A 512 1.70 3.38 44.80
CA PRO A 512 2.40 3.59 46.06
C PRO A 512 1.49 4.29 47.08
N HIS A 513 1.44 3.73 48.28
CA HIS A 513 0.82 4.31 49.46
C HIS A 513 1.39 5.71 49.74
N SER A 514 0.52 6.69 49.81
CA SER A 514 0.80 7.99 50.40
C SER A 514 1.06 7.82 51.91
N SER A 515 2.29 8.05 52.37
CA SER A 515 2.57 8.35 53.76
C SER A 515 2.61 9.87 53.96
N GLN A 516 1.69 10.34 54.77
CA GLN A 516 1.69 11.67 55.38
C GLN A 516 2.92 11.82 56.27
N GLY A 517 3.54 12.99 56.20
CA GLY A 517 4.60 13.48 57.08
C GLY A 517 5.13 14.80 56.61
#